data_5d1ce2354f6610360b87bd79db9e2228
#
_entry.id   5d1ce2354f6610360b87bd79db9e2228
#
_cell.length_a   1.000
_cell.length_b   1.000
_cell.length_c   1.000
_cell.angle_alpha   90.00
_cell.angle_beta   90.00
_cell.angle_gamma   90.00
#
_symmetry.space_group_name_H-M   'P 1'
#
loop_
_entity.id
_entity.type
_entity.pdbx_description
1 polymer ?
#
loop_
_entity_poly.entity_id
_entity_poly.type
_entity_poly.pdbx_seq_one_letter_code
_entity_poly.pdbx_strand_id
1 'polypeptide(L)'
;LDLLPDHSPERVLVEVRHPRGSRSLSSHLKSRLGLDGIKAGILYEHLGKDGMNDPVALAHAIKALPITVVATRPIDEAISTAGGVTFEALDAHLMAQAVPGLFCAGEMLDWEAPTGGYLLTASLASGVRAGQGVLAFLGRSA
;
A
#
# COMPACT_ATOMS: atom_id res chain seq x y z
N LEU A 1 -1.32 -13.27 0.40
CA LEU A 1 -2.19 -12.34 -0.31
C LEU A 1 -3.63 -12.82 -0.23
N ASP A 2 -4.56 -11.95 0.19
CA ASP A 2 -6.01 -12.22 0.12
C ASP A 2 -6.57 -11.59 -1.15
N LEU A 3 -7.13 -12.41 -2.05
CA LEU A 3 -7.66 -11.94 -3.33
C LEU A 3 -9.09 -11.36 -3.22
N LEU A 4 -9.79 -11.67 -2.12
CA LEU A 4 -11.17 -11.23 -1.84
C LEU A 4 -11.33 -10.78 -0.38
N PRO A 5 -10.70 -9.68 0.04
CA PRO A 5 -10.71 -9.24 1.45
C PRO A 5 -12.13 -8.98 1.98
N ASP A 6 -13.06 -8.58 1.14
CA ASP A 6 -14.45 -8.29 1.53
C ASP A 6 -15.34 -9.54 1.69
N HIS A 7 -14.79 -10.74 1.48
CA HIS A 7 -15.52 -12.01 1.62
C HIS A 7 -14.91 -12.88 2.72
N SER A 8 -15.76 -13.45 3.58
CA SER A 8 -15.28 -14.40 4.58
C SER A 8 -14.82 -15.72 3.92
N PRO A 9 -13.89 -16.47 4.55
CA PRO A 9 -13.44 -17.77 4.05
C PRO A 9 -14.59 -18.76 3.80
N GLU A 10 -15.57 -18.77 4.69
CA GLU A 10 -16.75 -19.65 4.61
C GLU A 10 -17.57 -19.30 3.36
N ARG A 11 -17.80 -18.01 3.12
CA ARG A 11 -18.52 -17.54 1.93
C ARG A 11 -17.78 -17.94 0.67
N VAL A 12 -16.46 -17.73 0.61
CA VAL A 12 -15.66 -18.12 -0.56
C VAL A 12 -15.78 -19.61 -0.81
N LEU A 13 -15.66 -20.44 0.22
CA LEU A 13 -15.79 -21.90 0.07
C LEU A 13 -17.18 -22.32 -0.44
N VAL A 14 -18.25 -21.71 0.05
CA VAL A 14 -19.63 -21.98 -0.41
C VAL A 14 -19.77 -21.62 -1.89
N GLU A 15 -19.26 -20.45 -2.31
CA GLU A 15 -19.37 -20.00 -3.68
C GLU A 15 -18.52 -20.85 -4.66
N VAL A 16 -17.32 -21.26 -4.24
CA VAL A 16 -16.47 -22.17 -5.03
C VAL A 16 -17.12 -23.54 -5.19
N ARG A 17 -17.76 -24.07 -4.16
CA ARG A 17 -18.47 -25.38 -4.17
C ARG A 17 -19.81 -25.36 -4.89
N HIS A 18 -20.33 -24.17 -5.19
CA HIS A 18 -21.62 -24.09 -5.87
C HIS A 18 -21.60 -24.84 -7.21
N PRO A 19 -22.62 -25.62 -7.53
CA PRO A 19 -22.67 -26.39 -8.80
C PRO A 19 -22.46 -25.48 -10.03
N ARG A 20 -21.49 -25.83 -10.85
CA ARG A 20 -21.12 -25.05 -12.05
C ARG A 20 -22.05 -25.29 -13.26
N GLY A 21 -22.73 -26.44 -13.27
CA GLY A 21 -23.45 -26.91 -14.44
C GLY A 21 -22.48 -27.10 -15.63
N SER A 22 -22.82 -26.57 -16.78
CA SER A 22 -22.00 -26.61 -18.01
C SER A 22 -20.94 -25.50 -18.08
N ARG A 23 -20.82 -24.63 -17.06
CA ARG A 23 -19.89 -23.49 -17.10
C ARG A 23 -18.45 -23.92 -16.86
N SER A 24 -17.52 -23.23 -17.51
CA SER A 24 -16.10 -23.36 -17.19
C SER A 24 -15.82 -22.85 -15.76
N LEU A 25 -14.72 -23.30 -15.16
CA LEU A 25 -14.30 -22.82 -13.84
C LEU A 25 -14.08 -21.31 -13.84
N SER A 26 -13.42 -20.78 -14.87
CA SER A 26 -13.19 -19.32 -15.01
C SER A 26 -14.50 -18.53 -15.08
N SER A 27 -15.48 -18.99 -15.86
CA SER A 27 -16.80 -18.35 -15.91
C SER A 27 -17.54 -18.44 -14.57
N HIS A 28 -17.38 -19.54 -13.86
CA HIS A 28 -17.94 -19.73 -12.53
C HIS A 28 -17.35 -18.77 -11.50
N LEU A 29 -16.02 -18.72 -11.40
CA LEU A 29 -15.31 -17.82 -10.49
C LEU A 29 -15.61 -16.36 -10.78
N LYS A 30 -15.64 -15.97 -12.05
CA LYS A 30 -16.03 -14.61 -12.45
C LYS A 30 -17.45 -14.26 -12.02
N SER A 31 -18.41 -15.14 -12.29
CA SER A 31 -19.84 -14.86 -12.02
C SER A 31 -20.20 -14.89 -10.55
N ARG A 32 -19.53 -15.72 -9.74
CA ARG A 32 -19.85 -15.93 -8.32
C ARG A 32 -19.04 -15.06 -7.37
N LEU A 33 -17.78 -14.78 -7.72
CA LEU A 33 -16.80 -14.15 -6.86
C LEU A 33 -16.13 -12.91 -7.49
N GLY A 34 -16.45 -12.58 -8.74
CA GLY A 34 -15.77 -11.51 -9.46
C GLY A 34 -14.28 -11.78 -9.72
N LEU A 35 -13.87 -13.05 -9.63
CA LEU A 35 -12.49 -13.47 -9.86
C LEU A 35 -12.24 -13.70 -11.34
N ASP A 36 -11.51 -12.80 -11.98
CA ASP A 36 -11.06 -12.91 -13.37
C ASP A 36 -9.69 -12.26 -13.57
N GLY A 37 -9.24 -12.18 -14.80
CA GLY A 37 -7.99 -11.51 -15.17
C GLY A 37 -6.79 -12.03 -14.39
N ILE A 38 -5.99 -11.11 -13.85
CA ILE A 38 -4.75 -11.42 -13.15
C ILE A 38 -4.95 -12.27 -11.89
N LYS A 39 -6.06 -12.06 -11.16
CA LYS A 39 -6.37 -12.85 -9.95
C LYS A 39 -6.56 -14.32 -10.30
N ALA A 40 -7.30 -14.62 -11.36
CA ALA A 40 -7.49 -15.98 -11.84
C ALA A 40 -6.18 -16.57 -12.38
N GLY A 41 -5.38 -15.79 -13.13
CA GLY A 41 -4.08 -16.22 -13.65
C GLY A 41 -3.13 -16.66 -12.54
N ILE A 42 -2.97 -15.90 -11.49
CA ILE A 42 -2.10 -16.22 -10.35
C ILE A 42 -2.57 -17.49 -9.63
N LEU A 43 -3.88 -17.69 -9.48
CA LEU A 43 -4.42 -18.91 -8.88
C LEU A 43 -4.08 -20.15 -9.73
N TYR A 44 -4.21 -20.06 -11.05
CA TYR A 44 -3.84 -21.14 -11.96
C TYR A 44 -2.35 -21.45 -11.90
N GLU A 45 -1.51 -20.43 -11.85
CA GLU A 45 -0.06 -20.59 -11.75
C GLU A 45 0.35 -21.26 -10.42
N HIS A 46 -0.28 -20.85 -9.32
CA HIS A 46 0.02 -21.39 -7.99
C HIS A 46 -0.50 -22.82 -7.77
N LEU A 47 -1.75 -23.10 -8.14
CA LEU A 47 -2.44 -24.35 -7.84
C LEU A 47 -2.28 -25.42 -8.93
N GLY A 48 -1.97 -25.01 -10.16
CA GLY A 48 -2.03 -25.88 -11.31
C GLY A 48 -3.45 -26.38 -11.59
N LYS A 49 -3.58 -27.27 -12.58
CA LYS A 49 -4.89 -27.79 -13.01
C LYS A 49 -5.61 -28.59 -11.92
N ASP A 50 -4.87 -29.38 -11.17
CA ASP A 50 -5.46 -30.28 -10.18
C ASP A 50 -5.92 -29.51 -8.95
N GLY A 51 -5.10 -28.60 -8.41
CA GLY A 51 -5.49 -27.77 -7.28
C GLY A 51 -6.63 -26.81 -7.60
N MET A 52 -6.73 -26.33 -8.84
CA MET A 52 -7.88 -25.53 -9.27
C MET A 52 -9.20 -26.33 -9.30
N ASN A 53 -9.14 -27.67 -9.40
CA ASN A 53 -10.32 -28.53 -9.35
C ASN A 53 -10.64 -29.04 -7.93
N ASP A 54 -9.80 -28.74 -6.93
CA ASP A 54 -10.09 -28.99 -5.53
C ASP A 54 -10.74 -27.71 -4.92
N PRO A 55 -12.03 -27.77 -4.55
CA PRO A 55 -12.72 -26.61 -4.01
C PRO A 55 -12.15 -26.08 -2.68
N VAL A 56 -11.54 -26.97 -1.88
CA VAL A 56 -10.96 -26.57 -0.59
C VAL A 56 -9.61 -25.89 -0.81
N ALA A 57 -8.74 -26.48 -1.61
CA ALA A 57 -7.45 -25.88 -1.98
C ALA A 57 -7.66 -24.52 -2.68
N LEU A 58 -8.62 -24.46 -3.60
CA LEU A 58 -8.95 -23.21 -4.32
C LEU A 58 -9.47 -22.13 -3.39
N ALA A 59 -10.43 -22.44 -2.50
CA ALA A 59 -10.96 -21.47 -1.56
C ALA A 59 -9.89 -20.98 -0.57
N HIS A 60 -9.02 -21.87 -0.11
CA HIS A 60 -7.88 -21.51 0.72
C HIS A 60 -6.90 -20.58 0.00
N ALA A 61 -6.51 -20.90 -1.23
CA ALA A 61 -5.61 -20.08 -2.02
C ALA A 61 -6.22 -18.70 -2.33
N ILE A 62 -7.51 -18.59 -2.59
CA ILE A 62 -8.20 -17.30 -2.77
C ILE A 62 -8.02 -16.40 -1.55
N LYS A 63 -8.08 -16.95 -0.34
CA LYS A 63 -7.99 -16.20 0.93
C LYS A 63 -6.57 -16.05 1.47
N ALA A 64 -5.67 -16.95 1.14
CA ALA A 64 -4.32 -17.01 1.70
C ALA A 64 -3.29 -17.46 0.66
N LEU A 65 -3.27 -16.79 -0.52
CA LEU A 65 -2.32 -17.10 -1.57
C LEU A 65 -0.88 -16.77 -1.12
N PRO A 66 0.03 -17.75 -1.02
CA PRO A 66 1.43 -17.48 -0.72
C PRO A 66 2.11 -16.83 -1.92
N ILE A 67 2.78 -15.69 -1.68
CA ILE A 67 3.63 -15.02 -2.67
C ILE A 67 5.03 -14.94 -2.09
N THR A 68 5.99 -15.55 -2.78
CA THR A 68 7.40 -15.47 -2.37
C THR A 68 7.99 -14.16 -2.85
N VAL A 69 8.38 -13.31 -1.90
CA VAL A 69 9.14 -12.09 -2.20
C VAL A 69 10.62 -12.46 -2.27
N VAL A 70 11.23 -12.30 -3.43
CA VAL A 70 12.64 -12.71 -3.66
C VAL A 70 13.63 -11.57 -3.47
N ALA A 71 13.20 -10.31 -3.68
CA ALA A 71 14.02 -9.11 -3.50
C ALA A 71 13.12 -7.86 -3.44
N THR A 72 13.68 -6.79 -2.89
CA THR A 72 13.12 -5.43 -3.05
C THR A 72 13.63 -4.82 -4.36
N ARG A 73 12.89 -3.86 -4.88
CA ARG A 73 13.39 -3.04 -5.99
C ARG A 73 14.38 -1.98 -5.48
N PRO A 74 15.25 -1.43 -6.36
CA PRO A 74 16.15 -0.35 -5.98
C PRO A 74 15.38 0.83 -5.36
N ILE A 75 16.00 1.48 -4.36
CA ILE A 75 15.36 2.62 -3.66
C ILE A 75 15.05 3.79 -4.60
N ASP A 76 15.82 3.96 -5.64
CA ASP A 76 15.62 5.02 -6.66
C ASP A 76 14.30 4.88 -7.42
N GLU A 77 13.67 3.72 -7.35
CA GLU A 77 12.35 3.45 -7.94
C GLU A 77 11.20 3.66 -6.95
N ALA A 78 11.50 3.95 -5.67
CA ALA A 78 10.47 4.19 -4.68
C ALA A 78 9.75 5.51 -4.95
N ILE A 79 8.43 5.48 -4.93
CA ILE A 79 7.58 6.68 -5.07
C ILE A 79 7.33 7.38 -3.73
N SER A 80 7.66 6.73 -2.62
CA SER A 80 7.61 7.24 -1.26
C SER A 80 8.50 6.39 -0.37
N THR A 81 9.13 6.99 0.63
CA THR A 81 10.03 6.31 1.57
C THR A 81 9.65 6.65 2.99
N ALA A 82 9.82 5.66 3.89
CA ALA A 82 9.73 5.87 5.33
C ALA A 82 11.05 6.37 5.90
N GLY A 83 10.99 7.11 7.01
CA GLY A 83 12.15 7.70 7.66
C GLY A 83 12.48 9.09 7.10
N GLY A 84 13.31 9.82 7.82
CA GLY A 84 13.68 11.17 7.45
C GLY A 84 14.23 11.97 8.63
N VAL A 85 14.14 13.28 8.54
CA VAL A 85 14.50 14.20 9.64
C VAL A 85 13.42 14.14 10.72
N THR A 86 13.78 13.68 11.92
CA THR A 86 12.85 13.54 13.03
C THR A 86 12.40 14.91 13.55
N PHE A 87 11.17 15.00 14.05
CA PHE A 87 10.66 16.26 14.61
C PHE A 87 11.41 16.69 15.87
N GLU A 88 11.96 15.74 16.64
CA GLU A 88 12.78 16.03 17.83
C GLU A 88 14.09 16.73 17.47
N ALA A 89 14.58 16.58 16.23
CA ALA A 89 15.76 17.28 15.74
C ALA A 89 15.48 18.71 15.28
N LEU A 90 14.21 19.13 15.25
CA LEU A 90 13.76 20.42 14.75
C LEU A 90 13.13 21.27 15.87
N ASP A 91 13.16 22.57 15.68
CA ASP A 91 12.39 23.49 16.53
C ASP A 91 10.93 23.66 16.00
N ALA A 92 10.15 24.51 16.67
CA ALA A 92 8.77 24.78 16.32
C ALA A 92 8.58 25.39 14.90
N HIS A 93 9.62 25.91 14.30
CA HIS A 93 9.66 26.50 12.97
C HIS A 93 10.34 25.60 11.93
N LEU A 94 10.61 24.34 12.29
CA LEU A 94 11.26 23.34 11.45
C LEU A 94 12.73 23.67 11.12
N MET A 95 13.38 24.48 11.97
CA MET A 95 14.82 24.71 11.92
C MET A 95 15.55 23.59 12.67
N ALA A 96 16.62 23.06 12.07
CA ALA A 96 17.45 22.04 12.69
C ALA A 96 18.16 22.60 13.93
N GLN A 97 17.93 21.99 15.11
CA GLN A 97 18.51 22.45 16.37
C GLN A 97 20.04 22.36 16.37
N ALA A 98 20.61 21.36 15.69
CA ALA A 98 22.05 21.16 15.58
C ALA A 98 22.71 22.09 14.55
N VAL A 99 21.96 22.70 13.63
CA VAL A 99 22.49 23.51 12.54
C VAL A 99 21.62 24.75 12.38
N PRO A 100 21.87 25.83 13.11
CA PRO A 100 21.09 27.07 12.99
C PRO A 100 21.09 27.61 11.57
N GLY A 101 19.91 27.98 11.07
CA GLY A 101 19.70 28.45 9.70
C GLY A 101 19.38 27.37 8.68
N LEU A 102 19.44 26.08 9.06
CA LEU A 102 18.99 24.96 8.22
C LEU A 102 17.52 24.65 8.54
N PHE A 103 16.67 24.66 7.55
CA PHE A 103 15.24 24.34 7.67
C PHE A 103 14.89 23.12 6.85
N CYS A 104 14.05 22.23 7.39
CA CYS A 104 13.60 21.01 6.76
C CYS A 104 12.09 21.03 6.59
N ALA A 105 11.58 20.65 5.41
CA ALA A 105 10.14 20.64 5.15
C ALA A 105 9.78 19.58 4.09
N GLY A 106 8.51 19.28 3.98
CA GLY A 106 8.01 18.35 2.98
C GLY A 106 8.24 16.89 3.36
N GLU A 107 8.41 16.07 2.36
CA GLU A 107 8.51 14.61 2.50
C GLU A 107 9.84 14.14 3.13
N MET A 108 10.82 15.05 3.26
CA MET A 108 12.06 14.74 4.00
C MET A 108 11.88 14.65 5.52
N LEU A 109 10.75 15.08 6.06
CA LEU A 109 10.42 14.92 7.47
C LEU A 109 10.05 13.46 7.76
N ASP A 110 10.41 12.98 8.96
CA ASP A 110 10.06 11.62 9.40
C ASP A 110 8.56 11.53 9.74
N TRP A 111 7.76 11.49 8.70
CA TRP A 111 6.31 11.45 8.77
C TRP A 111 5.73 10.72 7.57
N GLU A 112 4.72 9.91 7.83
CA GLU A 112 4.06 9.11 6.81
C GLU A 112 2.55 9.30 6.84
N ALA A 113 1.93 9.24 5.67
CA ALA A 113 0.49 9.14 5.52
C ALA A 113 0.15 8.21 4.36
N PRO A 114 -1.04 7.57 4.37
CA PRO A 114 -1.55 6.87 3.20
C PRO A 114 -1.54 7.78 1.98
N THR A 115 -1.31 7.21 0.80
CA THR A 115 -1.37 7.94 -0.47
C THR A 115 -2.70 8.68 -0.59
N GLY A 116 -2.63 9.99 -0.86
CA GLY A 116 -3.79 10.88 -0.96
C GLY A 116 -3.45 12.30 -0.56
N GLY A 117 -4.49 13.11 -0.32
CA GLY A 117 -4.33 14.55 -0.04
C GLY A 117 -3.57 14.89 1.25
N TYR A 118 -3.51 13.99 2.23
CA TYR A 118 -2.88 14.28 3.53
C TYR A 118 -1.37 14.53 3.41
N LEU A 119 -0.62 13.65 2.72
CA LEU A 119 0.83 13.80 2.57
C LEU A 119 1.17 15.10 1.83
N LEU A 120 0.47 15.39 0.75
CA LEU A 120 0.66 16.62 -0.01
C LEU A 120 0.32 17.86 0.82
N THR A 121 -0.81 17.85 1.55
CA THR A 121 -1.23 18.95 2.41
C THR A 121 -0.21 19.23 3.51
N ALA A 122 0.31 18.19 4.18
CA ALA A 122 1.32 18.33 5.21
C ALA A 122 2.65 18.84 4.65
N SER A 123 3.06 18.37 3.47
CA SER A 123 4.27 18.86 2.80
C SER A 123 4.18 20.35 2.48
N LEU A 124 3.05 20.82 1.94
CA LEU A 124 2.81 22.23 1.68
C LEU A 124 2.75 23.06 2.97
N ALA A 125 2.05 22.58 3.99
CA ALA A 125 1.93 23.27 5.28
C ALA A 125 3.29 23.38 5.99
N SER A 126 4.12 22.33 5.96
CA SER A 126 5.47 22.37 6.52
C SER A 126 6.36 23.35 5.76
N GLY A 127 6.21 23.46 4.44
CA GLY A 127 6.92 24.45 3.63
C GLY A 127 6.58 25.89 4.04
N VAL A 128 5.29 26.21 4.26
CA VAL A 128 4.86 27.50 4.76
C VAL A 128 5.44 27.76 6.15
N ARG A 129 5.41 26.79 7.06
CA ARG A 129 5.95 26.90 8.41
C ARG A 129 7.46 27.16 8.43
N ALA A 130 8.20 26.41 7.63
CA ALA A 130 9.65 26.61 7.47
C ALA A 130 9.95 27.99 6.87
N GLY A 131 9.18 28.45 5.86
CA GLY A 131 9.33 29.78 5.27
C GLY A 131 9.12 30.92 6.30
N GLN A 132 8.11 30.79 7.15
CA GLN A 132 7.90 31.75 8.28
C GLN A 132 9.09 31.71 9.25
N GLY A 133 9.63 30.54 9.54
CA GLY A 133 10.82 30.35 10.37
C GLY A 133 12.04 31.04 9.77
N VAL A 134 12.27 30.90 8.46
CA VAL A 134 13.36 31.58 7.74
C VAL A 134 13.23 33.11 7.88
N LEU A 135 12.03 33.67 7.67
CA LEU A 135 11.80 35.10 7.81
C LEU A 135 12.09 35.58 9.23
N ALA A 136 11.61 34.85 10.23
CA ALA A 136 11.90 35.16 11.64
C ALA A 136 13.39 35.10 11.96
N PHE A 137 14.08 34.05 11.48
CA PHE A 137 15.53 33.89 11.65
C PHE A 137 16.34 35.04 11.01
N LEU A 138 15.90 35.54 9.86
CA LEU A 138 16.54 36.67 9.19
C LEU A 138 16.13 38.04 9.75
N GLY A 139 15.29 38.11 10.79
CA GLY A 139 14.79 39.36 11.35
C GLY A 139 13.84 40.13 10.42
N ARG A 140 13.17 39.45 9.49
CA ARG A 140 12.20 40.03 8.56
C ARG A 140 10.78 39.67 9.00
N SER A 141 9.87 40.65 8.95
CA SER A 141 8.45 40.39 9.16
C SER A 141 7.88 39.55 8.02
N ALA A 142 7.02 38.59 8.37
CA ALA A 142 6.30 37.75 7.40
C ALA A 142 5.12 38.50 6.79
#